data_52786016b320139b708627750c95d1f8
#
_entry.id   52786016b320139b708627750c95d1f8
#
_cell.length_a   1.000
_cell.length_b   1.000
_cell.length_c   1.000
_cell.angle_alpha   90.00
_cell.angle_beta   90.00
_cell.angle_gamma   90.00
#
_symmetry.space_group_name_H-M   'P 1'
#
loop_
_entity.id
_entity.type
_entity.pdbx_description
1 polymer ?
#
loop_
_entity_poly.entity_id
_entity_poly.type
_entity_poly.pdbx_seq_one_letter_code
_entity_poly.pdbx_strand_id
1 'polypeptide(L)'
;GLVGEYGVIAPVGVHQLRRALPLWLEDAENGLTHDFRALLADLADDLRHLDNRISALDERIAASVKKDPVARRLLELRGVGPLTASALAGALGDGSAFSKGRDFAASVGLTPRQHSTGGKDRLLGISKRGDSYLRKLLVHGARSVIRHAKGRDDGLSEWLQALSARKHANVVAVALANKTARVAWSMVRNDLDYDPSLASGRQAV
;
A
#
# COMPACT_ATOMS: atom_id res chain seq x y z
N GLY A 1 12.82 -22.40 -10.10
CA GLY A 1 13.90 -22.62 -9.17
C GLY A 1 14.23 -24.11 -9.05
N LEU A 2 14.87 -24.54 -7.97
CA LEU A 2 15.43 -25.88 -7.78
C LEU A 2 14.49 -27.05 -8.14
N VAL A 3 13.20 -26.93 -7.81
CA VAL A 3 12.20 -27.98 -8.15
C VAL A 3 12.05 -28.18 -9.66
N GLY A 4 12.29 -27.13 -10.45
CA GLY A 4 12.23 -27.22 -11.91
C GLY A 4 13.31 -28.11 -12.53
N GLU A 5 14.42 -28.36 -11.84
CA GLU A 5 15.47 -29.29 -12.28
C GLU A 5 15.01 -30.75 -12.27
N TYR A 6 13.97 -31.04 -11.47
CA TYR A 6 13.28 -32.33 -11.44
C TYR A 6 12.05 -32.39 -12.37
N GLY A 7 11.89 -31.41 -13.27
CA GLY A 7 10.75 -31.36 -14.19
C GLY A 7 9.42 -30.93 -13.54
N VAL A 8 9.45 -30.57 -12.25
CA VAL A 8 8.25 -30.19 -11.49
C VAL A 8 8.05 -28.68 -11.59
N ILE A 9 6.98 -28.26 -12.26
CA ILE A 9 6.71 -26.84 -12.57
C ILE A 9 5.40 -26.41 -11.94
N ALA A 10 5.40 -25.25 -11.28
CA ALA A 10 4.19 -24.57 -10.84
C ALA A 10 3.96 -23.27 -11.62
N PRO A 11 2.72 -22.85 -11.79
CA PRO A 11 2.42 -21.51 -12.26
C PRO A 11 3.05 -20.45 -11.35
N VAL A 12 3.41 -19.29 -11.93
CA VAL A 12 4.07 -18.20 -11.20
C VAL A 12 3.16 -17.61 -10.12
N GLY A 13 3.68 -17.45 -8.92
CA GLY A 13 3.01 -16.78 -7.80
C GLY A 13 3.03 -17.59 -6.51
N VAL A 14 3.13 -16.86 -5.39
CA VAL A 14 3.23 -17.46 -4.04
C VAL A 14 2.00 -18.33 -3.71
N HIS A 15 0.82 -17.89 -4.11
CA HIS A 15 -0.41 -18.67 -3.89
C HIS A 15 -0.38 -20.01 -4.64
N GLN A 16 0.12 -20.01 -5.87
CA GLN A 16 0.24 -21.23 -6.68
C GLN A 16 1.29 -22.18 -6.09
N LEU A 17 2.42 -21.64 -5.64
CA LEU A 17 3.45 -22.43 -4.96
C LEU A 17 2.88 -23.11 -3.70
N ARG A 18 2.15 -22.36 -2.85
CA ARG A 18 1.55 -22.92 -1.63
C ARG A 18 0.55 -24.05 -1.91
N ARG A 19 -0.17 -23.96 -3.01
CA ARG A 19 -1.10 -25.03 -3.44
C ARG A 19 -0.37 -26.24 -4.01
N ALA A 20 0.72 -26.03 -4.71
CA ALA A 20 1.47 -27.09 -5.38
C ALA A 20 2.38 -27.87 -4.42
N LEU A 21 2.96 -27.21 -3.39
CA LEU A 21 3.91 -27.83 -2.46
C LEU A 21 3.40 -29.13 -1.81
N PRO A 22 2.19 -29.19 -1.21
CA PRO A 22 1.69 -30.45 -0.64
C PRO A 22 1.56 -31.56 -1.69
N LEU A 23 1.05 -31.23 -2.88
CA LEU A 23 0.91 -32.19 -3.97
C LEU A 23 2.24 -32.77 -4.42
N TRP A 24 3.29 -31.94 -4.47
CA TRP A 24 4.63 -32.41 -4.82
C TRP A 24 5.26 -33.30 -3.74
N LEU A 25 4.95 -33.04 -2.47
CA LEU A 25 5.44 -33.86 -1.36
C LEU A 25 4.74 -35.22 -1.29
N GLU A 26 3.49 -35.31 -1.73
CA GLU A 26 2.69 -36.55 -1.75
C GLU A 26 2.97 -37.41 -3.00
N ASP A 27 3.33 -36.80 -4.13
CA ASP A 27 3.55 -37.50 -5.39
C ASP A 27 4.90 -38.27 -5.37
N ALA A 28 4.83 -39.60 -5.32
CA ALA A 28 5.99 -40.49 -5.30
C ALA A 28 6.72 -40.59 -6.66
N GLU A 29 6.01 -40.28 -7.77
CA GLU A 29 6.51 -40.47 -9.13
C GLU A 29 7.23 -39.26 -9.73
N ASN A 30 7.32 -38.14 -9.01
CA ASN A 30 7.85 -36.87 -9.52
C ASN A 30 9.40 -36.78 -9.50
N GLY A 31 10.11 -37.91 -9.25
CA GLY A 31 11.56 -37.98 -9.31
C GLY A 31 12.33 -37.25 -8.20
N LEU A 32 11.63 -36.58 -7.25
CA LEU A 32 12.28 -35.93 -6.12
C LEU A 32 12.97 -36.95 -5.22
N THR A 33 14.25 -36.73 -4.89
CA THR A 33 14.95 -37.57 -3.93
C THR A 33 14.39 -37.46 -2.53
N HIS A 34 14.61 -38.45 -1.69
CA HIS A 34 14.14 -38.44 -0.28
C HIS A 34 14.66 -37.21 0.47
N ASP A 35 15.96 -36.91 0.35
CA ASP A 35 16.57 -35.75 1.04
C ASP A 35 16.01 -34.42 0.54
N PHE A 36 15.73 -34.31 -0.76
CA PHE A 36 15.13 -33.09 -1.30
C PHE A 36 13.68 -32.93 -0.91
N ARG A 37 12.92 -34.04 -0.76
CA ARG A 37 11.56 -34.00 -0.17
C ARG A 37 11.59 -33.52 1.27
N ALA A 38 12.51 -34.03 2.09
CA ALA A 38 12.66 -33.59 3.47
C ALA A 38 12.96 -32.09 3.53
N LEU A 39 13.90 -31.59 2.73
CA LEU A 39 14.19 -30.15 2.62
C LEU A 39 12.98 -29.33 2.19
N LEU A 40 12.20 -29.79 1.20
CA LEU A 40 10.99 -29.11 0.78
C LEU A 40 9.91 -29.09 1.85
N ALA A 41 9.78 -30.17 2.64
CA ALA A 41 8.87 -30.23 3.76
C ALA A 41 9.24 -29.21 4.84
N ASP A 42 10.52 -29.13 5.21
CA ASP A 42 11.02 -28.14 6.17
C ASP A 42 10.75 -26.71 5.70
N LEU A 43 11.01 -26.39 4.43
CA LEU A 43 10.72 -25.08 3.84
C LEU A 43 9.22 -24.77 3.80
N ALA A 44 8.38 -25.77 3.57
CA ALA A 44 6.92 -25.61 3.61
C ALA A 44 6.43 -25.31 5.02
N ASP A 45 7.05 -25.92 6.04
CA ASP A 45 6.75 -25.66 7.45
C ASP A 45 7.20 -24.26 7.87
N ASP A 46 8.38 -23.84 7.44
CA ASP A 46 8.86 -22.47 7.65
C ASP A 46 7.91 -21.44 7.04
N LEU A 47 7.44 -21.66 5.82
CA LEU A 47 6.46 -20.79 5.17
C LEU A 47 5.15 -20.71 5.98
N ARG A 48 4.64 -21.85 6.46
CA ARG A 48 3.42 -21.88 7.31
C ARG A 48 3.64 -21.14 8.63
N HIS A 49 4.79 -21.34 9.25
CA HIS A 49 5.14 -20.63 10.49
C HIS A 49 5.20 -19.11 10.28
N LEU A 50 5.83 -18.65 9.19
CA LEU A 50 5.90 -17.23 8.84
C LEU A 50 4.52 -16.65 8.55
N ASP A 51 3.65 -17.36 7.82
CA ASP A 51 2.28 -16.92 7.55
C ASP A 51 1.47 -16.76 8.84
N ASN A 52 1.57 -17.71 9.78
CA ASN A 52 0.91 -17.63 11.08
C ASN A 52 1.41 -16.43 11.90
N ARG A 53 2.73 -16.16 11.86
CA ARG A 53 3.30 -14.98 12.54
C ARG A 53 2.83 -13.68 11.93
N ILE A 54 2.77 -13.60 10.58
CA ILE A 54 2.24 -12.42 9.88
C ILE A 54 0.78 -12.18 10.29
N SER A 55 -0.06 -13.22 10.24
CA SER A 55 -1.48 -13.11 10.63
C SER A 55 -1.64 -12.63 12.07
N ALA A 56 -0.88 -13.20 13.01
CA ALA A 56 -0.92 -12.78 14.40
C ALA A 56 -0.46 -11.32 14.62
N LEU A 57 0.52 -10.84 13.84
CA LEU A 57 0.95 -9.45 13.87
C LEU A 57 -0.09 -8.52 13.26
N ASP A 58 -0.72 -8.91 12.15
CA ASP A 58 -1.81 -8.14 11.51
C ASP A 58 -3.00 -7.98 12.46
N GLU A 59 -3.39 -9.05 13.17
CA GLU A 59 -4.44 -8.99 14.22
C GLU A 59 -4.06 -8.04 15.36
N ARG A 60 -2.81 -8.09 15.83
CA ARG A 60 -2.32 -7.19 16.89
C ARG A 60 -2.33 -5.74 16.45
N ILE A 61 -1.91 -5.45 15.22
CA ILE A 61 -1.97 -4.11 14.62
C ILE A 61 -3.41 -3.64 14.53
N ALA A 62 -4.32 -4.47 14.01
CA ALA A 62 -5.73 -4.15 13.91
C ALA A 62 -6.38 -3.86 15.27
N ALA A 63 -6.02 -4.64 16.29
CA ALA A 63 -6.48 -4.43 17.67
C ALA A 63 -5.92 -3.13 18.26
N SER A 64 -4.66 -2.79 17.99
CA SER A 64 -4.04 -1.53 18.41
C SER A 64 -4.71 -0.32 17.79
N VAL A 65 -4.96 -0.36 16.47
CA VAL A 65 -5.63 0.71 15.72
C VAL A 65 -7.05 0.98 16.25
N LYS A 66 -7.78 -0.06 16.68
CA LYS A 66 -9.11 0.13 17.28
C LYS A 66 -9.08 0.93 18.59
N LYS A 67 -7.96 0.86 19.32
CA LYS A 67 -7.76 1.55 20.62
C LYS A 67 -7.21 2.97 20.44
N ASP A 68 -6.57 3.25 19.33
CA ASP A 68 -6.00 4.57 19.01
C ASP A 68 -7.02 5.42 18.26
N PRO A 69 -7.52 6.53 18.85
CA PRO A 69 -8.55 7.37 18.23
C PRO A 69 -8.07 8.00 16.91
N VAL A 70 -6.79 8.36 16.81
CA VAL A 70 -6.21 8.96 15.60
C VAL A 70 -6.15 7.90 14.49
N ALA A 71 -5.56 6.74 14.77
CA ALA A 71 -5.46 5.66 13.79
C ALA A 71 -6.84 5.14 13.35
N ARG A 72 -7.80 5.04 14.28
CA ARG A 72 -9.18 4.64 13.99
C ARG A 72 -9.86 5.60 13.01
N ARG A 73 -9.71 6.91 13.20
CA ARG A 73 -10.23 7.93 12.30
C ARG A 73 -9.62 7.85 10.92
N LEU A 74 -8.32 7.59 10.83
CA LEU A 74 -7.61 7.43 9.57
C LEU A 74 -8.05 6.21 8.76
N LEU A 75 -8.68 5.19 9.37
CA LEU A 75 -9.27 4.05 8.65
C LEU A 75 -10.42 4.45 7.72
N GLU A 76 -11.06 5.59 7.94
CA GLU A 76 -12.15 6.10 7.08
C GLU A 76 -11.64 6.50 5.68
N LEU A 77 -10.34 6.78 5.56
CA LEU A 77 -9.72 7.10 4.28
C LEU A 77 -9.66 5.88 3.36
N ARG A 78 -10.21 6.00 2.18
CA ARG A 78 -10.17 4.91 1.18
C ARG A 78 -8.73 4.54 0.83
N GLY A 79 -8.44 3.25 0.91
CA GLY A 79 -7.10 2.70 0.69
C GLY A 79 -6.17 2.75 1.90
N VAL A 80 -6.67 3.18 3.05
CA VAL A 80 -5.96 3.13 4.33
C VAL A 80 -6.49 1.95 5.14
N GLY A 81 -5.71 0.89 5.25
CA GLY A 81 -5.97 -0.25 6.13
C GLY A 81 -5.26 -0.10 7.49
N PRO A 82 -5.44 -1.06 8.42
CA PRO A 82 -4.88 -0.95 9.78
C PRO A 82 -3.39 -0.66 9.82
N LEU A 83 -2.59 -1.35 9.00
CA LEU A 83 -1.14 -1.13 8.92
C LEU A 83 -0.80 0.31 8.46
N THR A 84 -1.51 0.82 7.46
CA THR A 84 -1.30 2.19 6.95
C THR A 84 -1.78 3.23 7.95
N ALA A 85 -2.91 2.99 8.62
CA ALA A 85 -3.45 3.89 9.64
C ALA A 85 -2.50 4.02 10.84
N SER A 86 -1.97 2.90 11.33
CA SER A 86 -0.97 2.88 12.40
C SER A 86 0.31 3.63 12.01
N ALA A 87 0.82 3.39 10.79
CA ALA A 87 2.01 4.07 10.30
C ALA A 87 1.80 5.57 10.11
N LEU A 88 0.62 5.98 9.60
CA LEU A 88 0.25 7.39 9.46
C LEU A 88 0.12 8.09 10.82
N ALA A 89 -0.55 7.46 11.79
CA ALA A 89 -0.70 8.00 13.14
C ALA A 89 0.65 8.21 13.81
N GLY A 90 1.56 7.23 13.72
CA GLY A 90 2.92 7.34 14.23
C GLY A 90 3.76 8.43 13.54
N ALA A 91 3.64 8.58 12.22
CA ALA A 91 4.39 9.59 11.47
C ALA A 91 3.86 11.02 11.63
N LEU A 92 2.56 11.17 11.88
CA LEU A 92 1.90 12.47 12.04
C LEU A 92 1.98 12.97 13.48
N GLY A 93 1.91 12.08 14.48
CA GLY A 93 1.69 12.48 15.87
C GLY A 93 0.43 13.34 16.02
N ASP A 94 0.58 14.58 16.45
CA ASP A 94 -0.48 15.60 16.52
C ASP A 94 -0.54 16.49 15.25
N GLY A 95 0.25 16.21 14.23
CA GLY A 95 0.36 16.97 13.00
C GLY A 95 1.11 18.30 13.10
N SER A 96 1.58 18.71 14.28
CA SER A 96 2.23 20.01 14.50
C SER A 96 3.61 20.15 13.87
N ALA A 97 4.27 19.00 13.62
CA ALA A 97 5.57 18.96 12.95
C ALA A 97 5.56 19.47 11.50
N PHE A 98 4.38 19.63 10.91
CA PHE A 98 4.19 20.06 9.52
C PHE A 98 3.26 21.27 9.49
N SER A 99 3.68 22.35 8.81
CA SER A 99 2.85 23.56 8.66
C SER A 99 1.64 23.34 7.75
N LYS A 100 1.78 22.46 6.76
CA LYS A 100 0.77 22.17 5.74
C LYS A 100 0.80 20.70 5.37
N GLY A 101 -0.34 20.16 4.90
CA GLY A 101 -0.40 18.79 4.37
C GLY A 101 0.55 18.55 3.18
N ARG A 102 0.94 19.60 2.46
CA ARG A 102 1.95 19.51 1.40
C ARG A 102 3.33 19.19 1.96
N ASP A 103 3.68 19.71 3.12
CA ASP A 103 4.98 19.47 3.77
C ASP A 103 5.06 18.02 4.26
N PHE A 104 3.96 17.47 4.80
CA PHE A 104 3.86 16.05 5.11
C PHE A 104 3.97 15.17 3.85
N ALA A 105 3.27 15.50 2.77
CA ALA A 105 3.40 14.77 1.52
C ALA A 105 4.82 14.85 0.93
N ALA A 106 5.53 15.95 1.15
CA ALA A 106 6.93 16.12 0.75
C ALA A 106 7.88 15.28 1.61
N SER A 107 7.66 15.17 2.93
CA SER A 107 8.44 14.32 3.83
C SER A 107 8.32 12.83 3.49
N VAL A 108 7.20 12.42 2.90
CA VAL A 108 7.00 11.06 2.37
C VAL A 108 7.57 10.90 0.95
N GLY A 109 8.00 11.99 0.30
CA GLY A 109 8.57 12.00 -1.04
C GLY A 109 7.56 11.81 -2.16
N LEU A 110 6.30 12.22 -1.96
CA LEU A 110 5.20 12.15 -2.92
C LEU A 110 5.05 13.44 -3.76
N THR A 111 5.89 14.46 -3.52
CA THR A 111 5.91 15.69 -4.30
C THR A 111 6.83 15.58 -5.51
N PRO A 112 6.50 16.24 -6.64
CA PRO A 112 7.38 16.27 -7.81
C PRO A 112 8.74 16.89 -7.48
N ARG A 113 9.79 16.39 -8.13
CA ARG A 113 11.07 17.12 -8.21
C ARG A 113 10.90 18.28 -9.17
N GLN A 114 11.38 19.43 -8.77
CA GLN A 114 11.37 20.61 -9.61
C GLN A 114 12.78 20.85 -10.19
N HIS A 115 12.83 21.06 -11.48
CA HIS A 115 14.02 21.43 -12.24
C HIS A 115 13.70 22.69 -13.06
N SER A 116 13.55 23.81 -12.35
CA SER A 116 13.18 25.08 -12.97
C SER A 116 14.42 25.96 -13.15
N THR A 117 14.65 26.42 -14.38
CA THR A 117 15.70 27.37 -14.71
C THR A 117 15.14 28.44 -15.65
N GLY A 118 15.53 29.71 -15.47
CA GLY A 118 15.18 30.80 -16.37
C GLY A 118 13.67 31.02 -16.52
N GLY A 119 12.88 30.89 -15.44
CA GLY A 119 11.44 31.10 -15.45
C GLY A 119 10.60 29.98 -16.10
N LYS A 120 11.24 28.88 -16.54
CA LYS A 120 10.52 27.69 -17.09
C LYS A 120 10.40 26.62 -16.01
N ASP A 121 9.17 26.36 -15.56
CA ASP A 121 8.86 25.29 -14.61
C ASP A 121 8.91 23.92 -15.29
N ARG A 122 9.84 23.07 -14.84
CA ARG A 122 9.93 21.67 -15.27
C ARG A 122 9.73 20.74 -14.08
N LEU A 123 8.52 20.18 -13.97
CA LEU A 123 8.20 19.16 -12.97
C LEU A 123 8.60 17.78 -13.51
N LEU A 124 9.37 17.05 -12.71
CA LEU A 124 9.79 15.67 -12.94
C LEU A 124 8.92 14.70 -12.14
N GLY A 125 9.26 13.40 -12.16
CA GLY A 125 8.63 12.42 -11.27
C GLY A 125 8.83 12.77 -9.79
N ILE A 126 8.13 12.06 -8.91
CA ILE A 126 8.21 12.30 -7.46
C ILE A 126 9.64 12.23 -6.91
N SER A 127 9.89 12.97 -5.84
CA SER A 127 11.23 13.10 -5.24
C SER A 127 11.78 11.77 -4.72
N LYS A 128 10.91 10.89 -4.24
CA LYS A 128 11.23 9.63 -3.57
C LYS A 128 12.14 9.80 -2.34
N ARG A 129 12.34 11.03 -1.87
CA ARG A 129 13.07 11.34 -0.63
C ARG A 129 12.18 11.09 0.58
N GLY A 130 12.78 10.90 1.75
CA GLY A 130 12.04 10.69 3.01
C GLY A 130 11.51 9.27 3.19
N ASP A 131 10.43 9.12 3.96
CA ASP A 131 9.91 7.82 4.38
C ASP A 131 9.45 6.95 3.21
N SER A 132 10.29 5.98 2.86
CA SER A 132 10.01 5.03 1.78
C SER A 132 8.95 3.98 2.15
N TYR A 133 8.85 3.63 3.44
CA TYR A 133 7.89 2.65 3.92
C TYR A 133 6.47 3.22 3.85
N LEU A 134 6.27 4.40 4.42
CA LEU A 134 4.96 5.06 4.40
C LEU A 134 4.53 5.41 2.96
N ARG A 135 5.46 5.87 2.11
CA ARG A 135 5.19 6.07 0.69
C ARG A 135 4.72 4.79 0.01
N LYS A 136 5.36 3.65 0.28
CA LYS A 136 4.96 2.35 -0.27
C LYS A 136 3.54 1.99 0.14
N LEU A 137 3.20 2.10 1.41
CA LEU A 137 1.86 1.83 1.93
C LEU A 137 0.81 2.69 1.25
N LEU A 138 1.02 4.01 1.18
CA LEU A 138 0.09 4.95 0.53
C LEU A 138 -0.09 4.67 -0.96
N VAL A 139 0.98 4.36 -1.70
CA VAL A 139 0.88 4.04 -3.13
C VAL A 139 0.18 2.70 -3.35
N HIS A 140 0.40 1.69 -2.51
CA HIS A 140 -0.32 0.41 -2.60
C HIS A 140 -1.81 0.58 -2.29
N GLY A 141 -2.15 1.33 -1.25
CA GLY A 141 -3.53 1.68 -0.94
C GLY A 141 -4.21 2.41 -2.10
N ALA A 142 -3.53 3.40 -2.68
CA ALA A 142 -4.03 4.13 -3.84
C ALA A 142 -4.29 3.21 -5.06
N ARG A 143 -3.40 2.27 -5.35
CA ARG A 143 -3.59 1.28 -6.43
C ARG A 143 -4.82 0.40 -6.18
N SER A 144 -5.04 -0.01 -4.93
CA SER A 144 -6.23 -0.77 -4.55
C SER A 144 -7.51 0.04 -4.79
N VAL A 145 -7.54 1.31 -4.36
CA VAL A 145 -8.69 2.20 -4.59
C VAL A 145 -8.97 2.37 -6.09
N ILE A 146 -7.95 2.62 -6.92
CA ILE A 146 -8.11 2.79 -8.36
C ILE A 146 -8.71 1.54 -9.01
N ARG A 147 -8.26 0.35 -8.61
CA ARG A 147 -8.79 -0.92 -9.13
C ARG A 147 -10.28 -1.09 -8.86
N HIS A 148 -10.76 -0.59 -7.72
CA HIS A 148 -12.15 -0.72 -7.29
C HIS A 148 -12.99 0.55 -7.50
N ALA A 149 -12.44 1.57 -8.21
CA ALA A 149 -13.15 2.81 -8.49
C ALA A 149 -14.16 2.71 -9.63
N LYS A 150 -14.02 1.70 -10.52
CA LYS A 150 -14.94 1.48 -11.62
C LYS A 150 -16.32 1.07 -11.09
N GLY A 151 -17.37 1.73 -11.57
CA GLY A 151 -18.76 1.43 -11.18
C GLY A 151 -19.18 2.07 -9.85
N ARG A 152 -18.37 2.97 -9.28
CA ARG A 152 -18.76 3.79 -8.13
C ARG A 152 -19.10 5.20 -8.58
N ASP A 153 -20.18 5.73 -8.01
CA ASP A 153 -20.73 7.05 -8.30
C ASP A 153 -20.49 7.96 -7.09
N ASP A 154 -19.22 8.30 -6.89
CA ASP A 154 -18.76 9.22 -5.84
C ASP A 154 -17.67 10.16 -6.38
N GLY A 155 -17.56 11.36 -5.82
CA GLY A 155 -16.65 12.40 -6.32
C GLY A 155 -15.17 12.01 -6.36
N LEU A 156 -14.71 11.08 -5.51
CA LEU A 156 -13.34 10.55 -5.59
C LEU A 156 -13.20 9.63 -6.80
N SER A 157 -14.18 8.77 -7.04
CA SER A 157 -14.17 7.84 -8.17
C SER A 157 -14.29 8.57 -9.51
N GLU A 158 -15.13 9.60 -9.60
CA GLU A 158 -15.20 10.48 -10.77
C GLU A 158 -13.85 11.17 -11.04
N TRP A 159 -13.23 11.74 -10.01
CA TRP A 159 -11.91 12.36 -10.15
C TRP A 159 -10.86 11.36 -10.62
N LEU A 160 -10.87 10.13 -10.08
CA LEU A 160 -9.95 9.07 -10.49
C LEU A 160 -10.17 8.63 -11.93
N GLN A 161 -11.42 8.49 -12.37
CA GLN A 161 -11.77 8.14 -13.75
C GLN A 161 -11.30 9.22 -14.72
N ALA A 162 -11.62 10.49 -14.44
CA ALA A 162 -11.19 11.62 -15.25
C ALA A 162 -9.66 11.75 -15.34
N LEU A 163 -8.94 11.44 -14.24
CA LEU A 163 -7.49 11.47 -14.25
C LEU A 163 -6.91 10.26 -15.00
N SER A 164 -7.50 9.08 -14.85
CA SER A 164 -7.06 7.84 -15.52
C SER A 164 -7.25 7.88 -17.05
N ALA A 165 -8.22 8.65 -17.54
CA ALA A 165 -8.43 8.84 -18.97
C ALA A 165 -7.27 9.58 -19.66
N ARG A 166 -6.48 10.35 -18.93
CA ARG A 166 -5.42 11.23 -19.49
C ARG A 166 -4.03 11.00 -18.93
N LYS A 167 -3.88 10.15 -17.91
CA LYS A 167 -2.59 9.93 -17.23
C LYS A 167 -2.34 8.44 -17.04
N HIS A 168 -1.06 8.06 -17.10
CA HIS A 168 -0.62 6.71 -16.82
C HIS A 168 -0.99 6.28 -15.38
N ALA A 169 -1.37 5.01 -15.18
CA ALA A 169 -1.84 4.45 -13.90
C ALA A 169 -0.91 4.74 -12.70
N ASN A 170 0.41 4.73 -12.90
CA ASN A 170 1.35 5.07 -11.83
C ASN A 170 1.27 6.55 -11.42
N VAL A 171 0.98 7.46 -12.35
CA VAL A 171 0.80 8.89 -12.05
C VAL A 171 -0.48 9.09 -11.26
N VAL A 172 -1.56 8.40 -11.63
CA VAL A 172 -2.85 8.42 -10.90
C VAL A 172 -2.67 7.89 -9.48
N ALA A 173 -1.96 6.76 -9.31
CA ALA A 173 -1.70 6.18 -7.99
C ALA A 173 -0.91 7.13 -7.07
N VAL A 174 0.11 7.79 -7.60
CA VAL A 174 0.91 8.76 -6.86
C VAL A 174 0.10 10.01 -6.53
N ALA A 175 -0.72 10.50 -7.45
CA ALA A 175 -1.60 11.65 -7.20
C ALA A 175 -2.61 11.35 -6.08
N LEU A 176 -3.22 10.16 -6.08
CA LEU A 176 -4.10 9.73 -5.00
C LEU A 176 -3.35 9.57 -3.68
N ALA A 177 -2.18 8.92 -3.68
CA ALA A 177 -1.34 8.76 -2.48
C ALA A 177 -0.97 10.11 -1.87
N ASN A 178 -0.61 11.11 -2.69
CA ASN A 178 -0.34 12.48 -2.25
C ASN A 178 -1.59 13.14 -1.65
N LYS A 179 -2.76 12.98 -2.31
CA LYS A 179 -4.03 13.48 -1.79
C LYS A 179 -4.36 12.84 -0.44
N THR A 180 -4.24 11.51 -0.31
CA THR A 180 -4.48 10.78 0.95
C THR A 180 -3.57 11.27 2.07
N ALA A 181 -2.27 11.45 1.81
CA ALA A 181 -1.33 11.98 2.80
C ALA A 181 -1.74 13.37 3.31
N ARG A 182 -2.14 14.27 2.39
CA ARG A 182 -2.57 15.63 2.74
C ARG A 182 -3.87 15.65 3.54
N VAL A 183 -4.83 14.81 3.16
CA VAL A 183 -6.10 14.67 3.88
C VAL A 183 -5.86 14.07 5.27
N ALA A 184 -5.05 13.03 5.39
CA ALA A 184 -4.66 12.43 6.66
C ALA A 184 -4.05 13.47 7.62
N TRP A 185 -3.11 14.29 7.13
CA TRP A 185 -2.55 15.39 7.92
C TRP A 185 -3.64 16.38 8.36
N SER A 186 -4.55 16.79 7.47
CA SER A 186 -5.62 17.74 7.79
C SER A 186 -6.58 17.19 8.84
N MET A 187 -6.95 15.91 8.75
CA MET A 187 -7.78 15.24 9.74
C MET A 187 -7.14 15.23 11.13
N VAL A 188 -5.84 14.87 11.19
CA VAL A 188 -5.11 14.80 12.46
C VAL A 188 -4.88 16.20 13.05
N ARG A 189 -4.40 17.15 12.23
CA ARG A 189 -4.05 18.50 12.68
C ARG A 189 -5.22 19.31 13.19
N ASN A 190 -6.39 19.15 12.55
CA ASN A 190 -7.59 19.92 12.85
C ASN A 190 -8.64 19.13 13.62
N ASP A 191 -8.31 17.92 14.07
CA ASP A 191 -9.21 16.99 14.78
C ASP A 191 -10.52 16.73 14.04
N LEU A 192 -10.45 16.52 12.73
CA LEU A 192 -11.61 16.36 11.84
C LEU A 192 -11.83 14.88 11.48
N ASP A 193 -13.08 14.50 11.31
CA ASP A 193 -13.48 13.25 10.69
C ASP A 193 -13.40 13.35 9.15
N TYR A 194 -13.39 12.21 8.47
CA TYR A 194 -13.31 12.18 7.02
C TYR A 194 -14.67 12.58 6.41
N ASP A 195 -14.66 13.61 5.58
CA ASP A 195 -15.81 14.01 4.79
C ASP A 195 -15.62 13.61 3.31
N PRO A 196 -16.37 12.59 2.84
CA PRO A 196 -16.30 12.16 1.44
C PRO A 196 -16.71 13.23 0.43
N SER A 197 -17.54 14.20 0.81
CA SER A 197 -18.01 15.27 -0.07
C SER A 197 -16.87 16.19 -0.52
N LEU A 198 -15.85 16.37 0.32
CA LEU A 198 -14.65 17.15 0.02
C LEU A 198 -13.64 16.40 -0.87
N ALA A 199 -13.89 15.12 -1.15
CA ALA A 199 -12.99 14.30 -1.97
C ALA A 199 -13.03 14.65 -3.46
N SER A 200 -14.06 15.33 -3.95
CA SER A 200 -14.29 15.65 -5.38
C SER A 200 -13.36 16.71 -5.98
N GLY A 201 -12.37 17.20 -5.25
CA GLY A 201 -11.33 18.08 -5.83
C GLY A 201 -11.74 19.52 -6.09
N ARG A 202 -12.95 19.94 -5.74
CA ARG A 202 -13.42 21.33 -5.94
C ARG A 202 -13.06 22.28 -4.78
N GLN A 203 -12.55 21.77 -3.65
CA GLN A 203 -12.04 22.59 -2.55
C GLN A 203 -10.76 21.97 -1.98
N ALA A 204 -9.63 22.34 -2.53
CA ALA A 204 -8.34 22.25 -1.86
C ALA A 204 -7.63 23.58 -2.15
N VAL A 205 -7.99 24.56 -1.38
CA VAL A 205 -7.20 25.78 -1.21
C VAL A 205 -6.01 25.47 -0.32
#